data_ded474d6222044091f8d27b408a0b48d
#
_entry.id   ded474d6222044091f8d27b408a0b48d
#
_cell.length_a   1.000
_cell.length_b   1.000
_cell.length_c   1.000
_cell.angle_alpha   90.00
_cell.angle_beta   90.00
_cell.angle_gamma   90.00
#
_symmetry.space_group_name_H-M   'P 1'
#
loop_
_entity.id
_entity.type
_entity.pdbx_description
1 polymer ?
#
loop_
_entity_poly.entity_id
_entity_poly.type
_entity_poly.pdbx_seq_one_letter_code
_entity_poly.pdbx_strand_id
1 'polypeptide(L)'
;MAAWTTPSSNQAPALAEAAAGLSAGEADKALALLQSLPASGPDAAQAHNLLCRVRFTLEQFEAAVTECEQAVSLNGQNSNYHLWLGRALGERAARASFLTAFGLAKRTRSEFEEAVRIDPRNVEALTSLGEFYRQAPGIVGGGTDKAQEIASQLDKVDPASAHELRGKIAEQQKNYTLAEGEYKQDIAANPHPAFGWNALGGFYLRRQRYAEMESAMHNVVSTALHDRRAAVVLYDAAGQLIEAKRDPALAANLLDDYLSGPSKTEEAPAFIAHLRLARLKQQLGDPAAAARERAAALALAHDYKPTQDFPPPDATPQQARY
;
A
#
# COMPACT_ATOMS: atom_id res chain seq x y z
N MET A 1 -45.95 12.33 -23.85
CA MET A 1 -44.61 11.89 -24.27
C MET A 1 -43.62 12.47 -23.28
N ALA A 2 -43.13 11.69 -22.32
CA ALA A 2 -42.13 12.12 -21.38
C ALA A 2 -40.74 11.91 -22.02
N ALA A 3 -40.01 13.00 -22.21
CA ALA A 3 -38.66 12.95 -22.72
C ALA A 3 -37.77 12.30 -21.66
N TRP A 4 -37.21 11.16 -21.97
CA TRP A 4 -36.17 10.52 -21.22
C TRP A 4 -34.88 11.34 -21.44
N THR A 5 -34.56 12.22 -20.49
CA THR A 5 -33.24 12.84 -20.43
C THR A 5 -32.24 11.76 -20.05
N THR A 6 -31.41 11.34 -20.99
CA THR A 6 -30.24 10.55 -20.71
C THR A 6 -29.35 11.33 -19.72
N PRO A 7 -28.99 10.77 -18.55
CA PRO A 7 -28.06 11.46 -17.68
C PRO A 7 -26.70 11.58 -18.39
N SER A 8 -26.16 12.76 -18.35
CA SER A 8 -24.97 13.18 -19.06
C SER A 8 -23.72 12.41 -18.63
N SER A 9 -22.97 11.98 -19.62
CA SER A 9 -21.67 11.31 -19.62
C SER A 9 -20.49 12.06 -18.93
N ASN A 10 -20.77 12.94 -17.96
CA ASN A 10 -19.74 13.80 -17.35
C ASN A 10 -19.07 13.20 -16.10
N GLN A 11 -19.56 12.08 -15.58
CA GLN A 11 -19.03 11.48 -14.35
C GLN A 11 -17.80 10.60 -14.62
N ALA A 12 -17.79 9.85 -15.72
CA ALA A 12 -16.67 8.98 -16.08
C ALA A 12 -15.33 9.71 -16.22
N PRO A 13 -15.24 10.91 -16.86
CA PRO A 13 -14.00 11.68 -16.87
C PRO A 13 -13.54 12.14 -15.49
N ALA A 14 -14.46 12.57 -14.62
CA ALA A 14 -14.11 13.01 -13.27
C ALA A 14 -13.63 11.85 -12.37
N LEU A 15 -14.24 10.65 -12.50
CA LEU A 15 -13.77 9.45 -11.83
C LEU A 15 -12.38 9.03 -12.32
N ALA A 16 -12.12 9.10 -13.62
CA ALA A 16 -10.82 8.80 -14.19
C ALA A 16 -9.76 9.81 -13.71
N GLU A 17 -10.10 11.09 -13.64
CA GLU A 17 -9.21 12.11 -13.10
C GLU A 17 -8.96 11.94 -11.60
N ALA A 18 -9.99 11.59 -10.81
CA ALA A 18 -9.84 11.28 -9.39
C ALA A 18 -8.96 10.04 -9.16
N ALA A 19 -9.13 8.99 -9.97
CA ALA A 19 -8.28 7.80 -9.91
C ALA A 19 -6.83 8.11 -10.28
N ALA A 20 -6.60 8.95 -11.29
CA ALA A 20 -5.27 9.42 -11.66
C ALA A 20 -4.65 10.27 -10.55
N GLY A 21 -5.41 11.16 -9.92
CA GLY A 21 -4.98 11.97 -8.76
C GLY A 21 -4.59 11.08 -7.57
N LEU A 22 -5.40 10.05 -7.27
CA LEU A 22 -5.08 9.08 -6.22
C LEU A 22 -3.75 8.36 -6.52
N SER A 23 -3.59 7.85 -7.74
CA SER A 23 -2.34 7.19 -8.15
C SER A 23 -1.14 8.14 -8.12
N ALA A 24 -1.33 9.41 -8.47
CA ALA A 24 -0.29 10.43 -8.39
C ALA A 24 0.04 10.87 -6.96
N GLY A 25 -0.77 10.46 -5.96
CA GLY A 25 -0.65 10.92 -4.58
C GLY A 25 -1.21 12.32 -4.34
N GLU A 26 -2.05 12.84 -5.24
CA GLU A 26 -2.76 14.14 -5.14
C GLU A 26 -4.06 13.94 -4.34
N ALA A 27 -3.95 13.60 -3.05
CA ALA A 27 -5.08 13.17 -2.24
C ALA A 27 -6.17 14.24 -2.12
N ASP A 28 -5.80 15.50 -1.92
CA ASP A 28 -6.76 16.62 -1.79
C ASP A 28 -7.54 16.84 -3.08
N LYS A 29 -6.86 16.76 -4.22
CA LYS A 29 -7.50 16.90 -5.54
C LYS A 29 -8.46 15.75 -5.80
N ALA A 30 -8.03 14.51 -5.56
CA ALA A 30 -8.88 13.34 -5.72
C ALA A 30 -10.11 13.42 -4.83
N LEU A 31 -9.94 13.82 -3.56
CA LEU A 31 -11.03 13.98 -2.60
C LEU A 31 -12.03 15.06 -3.05
N ALA A 32 -11.54 16.24 -3.46
CA ALA A 32 -12.41 17.33 -3.94
C ALA A 32 -13.23 16.94 -5.16
N LEU A 33 -12.62 16.24 -6.14
CA LEU A 33 -13.32 15.74 -7.31
C LEU A 33 -14.42 14.74 -6.93
N LEU A 34 -14.09 13.75 -6.09
CA LEU A 34 -15.04 12.71 -5.69
C LEU A 34 -16.21 13.25 -4.86
N GLN A 35 -15.97 14.23 -3.99
CA GLN A 35 -16.99 14.88 -3.17
C GLN A 35 -17.94 15.76 -4.01
N SER A 36 -17.53 16.19 -5.19
CA SER A 36 -18.38 16.94 -6.12
C SER A 36 -19.34 16.05 -6.92
N LEU A 37 -19.14 14.72 -6.89
CA LEU A 37 -19.97 13.77 -7.64
C LEU A 37 -21.27 13.47 -6.88
N PRO A 38 -22.37 13.16 -7.61
CA PRO A 38 -23.62 12.72 -6.99
C PRO A 38 -23.40 11.43 -6.20
N ALA A 39 -23.99 11.36 -5.00
CA ALA A 39 -23.95 10.19 -4.14
C ALA A 39 -24.79 8.98 -4.66
N SER A 40 -25.49 9.16 -5.77
CA SER A 40 -26.34 8.12 -6.38
C SER A 40 -26.19 8.12 -7.90
N GLY A 41 -26.46 6.97 -8.53
CA GLY A 41 -26.31 6.80 -9.96
C GLY A 41 -25.42 5.61 -10.32
N PRO A 42 -25.20 5.35 -11.62
CA PRO A 42 -24.47 4.17 -12.08
C PRO A 42 -23.01 4.12 -11.60
N ASP A 43 -22.40 5.27 -11.37
CA ASP A 43 -20.99 5.40 -11.00
C ASP A 43 -20.77 5.56 -9.48
N ALA A 44 -21.86 5.62 -8.69
CA ALA A 44 -21.78 5.87 -7.24
C ALA A 44 -20.92 4.83 -6.51
N ALA A 45 -21.06 3.55 -6.86
CA ALA A 45 -20.25 2.48 -6.25
C ALA A 45 -18.73 2.69 -6.48
N GLN A 46 -18.35 3.10 -7.69
CA GLN A 46 -16.96 3.39 -8.02
C GLN A 46 -16.46 4.66 -7.31
N ALA A 47 -17.30 5.70 -7.22
CA ALA A 47 -16.95 6.92 -6.48
C ALA A 47 -16.70 6.62 -5.00
N HIS A 48 -17.58 5.85 -4.35
CA HIS A 48 -17.38 5.43 -2.96
C HIS A 48 -16.13 4.55 -2.79
N ASN A 49 -15.82 3.64 -3.72
CA ASN A 49 -14.58 2.88 -3.66
C ASN A 49 -13.34 3.77 -3.78
N LEU A 50 -13.33 4.75 -4.68
CA LEU A 50 -12.23 5.69 -4.77
C LEU A 50 -12.12 6.58 -3.52
N LEU A 51 -13.24 7.05 -2.95
CA LEU A 51 -13.25 7.76 -1.67
C LEU A 51 -12.64 6.91 -0.54
N CYS A 52 -13.04 5.64 -0.46
CA CYS A 52 -12.45 4.69 0.49
C CYS A 52 -10.92 4.65 0.35
N ARG A 53 -10.41 4.49 -0.87
CA ARG A 53 -8.98 4.39 -1.16
C ARG A 53 -8.23 5.69 -0.81
N VAL A 54 -8.79 6.86 -1.15
CA VAL A 54 -8.21 8.15 -0.74
C VAL A 54 -8.20 8.29 0.78
N ARG A 55 -9.31 7.95 1.47
CA ARG A 55 -9.36 7.98 2.94
C ARG A 55 -8.37 7.00 3.58
N PHE A 56 -8.19 5.84 2.95
CA PHE A 56 -7.22 4.84 3.39
C PHE A 56 -5.78 5.37 3.30
N THR A 57 -5.39 5.98 2.17
CA THR A 57 -4.05 6.56 2.01
C THR A 57 -3.79 7.73 2.95
N LEU A 58 -4.84 8.46 3.36
CA LEU A 58 -4.79 9.50 4.39
C LEU A 58 -4.83 8.96 5.83
N GLU A 59 -4.81 7.63 6.02
CA GLU A 59 -4.92 6.95 7.32
C GLU A 59 -6.23 7.27 8.09
N GLN A 60 -7.27 7.71 7.39
CA GLN A 60 -8.60 8.00 7.92
C GLN A 60 -9.48 6.74 7.89
N PHE A 61 -9.05 5.68 8.59
CA PHE A 61 -9.58 4.32 8.41
C PHE A 61 -11.06 4.15 8.76
N GLU A 62 -11.59 4.92 9.72
CA GLU A 62 -13.03 4.90 10.03
C GLU A 62 -13.84 5.41 8.84
N ALA A 63 -13.44 6.52 8.25
CA ALA A 63 -14.08 7.08 7.07
C ALA A 63 -13.88 6.15 5.85
N ALA A 64 -12.70 5.56 5.70
CA ALA A 64 -12.43 4.58 4.64
C ALA A 64 -13.40 3.38 4.72
N VAL A 65 -13.61 2.80 5.91
CA VAL A 65 -14.56 1.69 6.09
C VAL A 65 -15.96 2.12 5.68
N THR A 66 -16.42 3.30 6.09
CA THR A 66 -17.76 3.81 5.75
C THR A 66 -17.94 3.90 4.23
N GLU A 67 -16.98 4.47 3.52
CA GLU A 67 -17.02 4.61 2.07
C GLU A 67 -16.95 3.25 1.36
N CYS A 68 -16.09 2.34 1.83
CA CYS A 68 -16.02 0.98 1.28
C CYS A 68 -17.32 0.19 1.49
N GLU A 69 -17.97 0.31 2.65
CA GLU A 69 -19.28 -0.31 2.92
C GLU A 69 -20.35 0.21 1.95
N GLN A 70 -20.33 1.51 1.62
CA GLN A 70 -21.22 2.06 0.59
C GLN A 70 -20.93 1.47 -0.79
N ALA A 71 -19.67 1.36 -1.20
CA ALA A 71 -19.29 0.75 -2.47
C ALA A 71 -19.79 -0.70 -2.59
N VAL A 72 -19.57 -1.52 -1.56
CA VAL A 72 -20.04 -2.92 -1.49
C VAL A 72 -21.57 -2.99 -1.49
N SER A 73 -22.24 -2.12 -0.74
CA SER A 73 -23.71 -2.07 -0.69
C SER A 73 -24.34 -1.76 -2.06
N LEU A 74 -23.70 -0.89 -2.84
CA LEU A 74 -24.15 -0.52 -4.17
C LEU A 74 -23.82 -1.56 -5.24
N ASN A 75 -22.69 -2.25 -5.11
CA ASN A 75 -22.27 -3.33 -6.01
C ASN A 75 -21.45 -4.40 -5.27
N GLY A 76 -22.12 -5.32 -4.62
CA GLY A 76 -21.54 -6.45 -3.90
C GLY A 76 -21.01 -7.59 -4.78
N GLN A 77 -20.91 -7.42 -6.11
CA GLN A 77 -20.33 -8.40 -7.03
C GLN A 77 -18.97 -7.92 -7.59
N ASN A 78 -18.37 -6.91 -6.97
CA ASN A 78 -17.06 -6.43 -7.37
C ASN A 78 -15.98 -6.88 -6.37
N SER A 79 -15.08 -7.76 -6.80
CA SER A 79 -13.97 -8.30 -5.99
C SER A 79 -13.12 -7.20 -5.35
N ASN A 80 -12.81 -6.13 -6.10
CA ASN A 80 -11.98 -5.05 -5.58
C ASN A 80 -12.66 -4.24 -4.47
N TYR A 81 -13.99 -4.13 -4.47
CA TYR A 81 -14.69 -3.41 -3.40
C TYR A 81 -14.60 -4.17 -2.07
N HIS A 82 -14.77 -5.50 -2.10
CA HIS A 82 -14.55 -6.37 -0.95
C HIS A 82 -13.08 -6.36 -0.50
N LEU A 83 -12.13 -6.41 -1.43
CA LEU A 83 -10.71 -6.30 -1.12
C LEU A 83 -10.39 -5.01 -0.33
N TRP A 84 -10.85 -3.86 -0.82
CA TRP A 84 -10.58 -2.58 -0.16
C TRP A 84 -11.31 -2.44 1.17
N LEU A 85 -12.54 -2.96 1.29
CA LEU A 85 -13.22 -3.04 2.59
C LEU A 85 -12.44 -3.92 3.58
N GLY A 86 -11.95 -5.07 3.14
CA GLY A 86 -11.11 -5.95 3.95
C GLY A 86 -9.83 -5.26 4.42
N ARG A 87 -9.12 -4.54 3.53
CA ARG A 87 -7.93 -3.75 3.87
C ARG A 87 -8.25 -2.67 4.93
N ALA A 88 -9.31 -1.89 4.72
CA ALA A 88 -9.71 -0.82 5.64
C ALA A 88 -10.12 -1.36 7.03
N LEU A 89 -10.85 -2.48 7.07
CA LEU A 89 -11.21 -3.16 8.32
C LEU A 89 -9.98 -3.71 9.03
N GLY A 90 -9.01 -4.26 8.30
CA GLY A 90 -7.73 -4.76 8.83
C GLY A 90 -6.94 -3.67 9.54
N GLU A 91 -6.81 -2.50 8.93
CA GLU A 91 -6.13 -1.34 9.51
C GLU A 91 -6.85 -0.81 10.76
N ARG A 92 -8.18 -0.79 10.76
CA ARG A 92 -8.95 -0.48 11.97
C ARG A 92 -8.75 -1.53 13.06
N ALA A 93 -8.71 -2.82 12.71
CA ALA A 93 -8.49 -3.89 13.68
C ALA A 93 -7.13 -3.75 14.38
N ALA A 94 -6.07 -3.40 13.62
CA ALA A 94 -4.73 -3.20 14.17
C ALA A 94 -4.64 -2.07 15.21
N ARG A 95 -5.56 -1.10 15.17
CA ARG A 95 -5.60 0.08 16.05
C ARG A 95 -6.68 0.01 17.13
N ALA A 96 -7.53 -1.02 17.10
CA ALA A 96 -8.67 -1.15 17.98
C ALA A 96 -8.32 -1.83 19.32
N SER A 97 -9.18 -1.66 20.33
CA SER A 97 -9.13 -2.46 21.55
C SER A 97 -9.34 -3.95 21.23
N PHE A 98 -8.83 -4.83 22.07
CA PHE A 98 -8.85 -6.29 21.85
C PHE A 98 -10.25 -6.83 21.47
N LEU A 99 -11.31 -6.42 22.18
CA LEU A 99 -12.67 -6.89 21.89
C LEU A 99 -13.18 -6.42 20.54
N THR A 100 -12.91 -5.16 20.20
CA THR A 100 -13.28 -4.58 18.89
C THR A 100 -12.46 -5.20 17.76
N ALA A 101 -11.15 -5.37 17.97
CA ALA A 101 -10.24 -5.98 17.02
C ALA A 101 -10.68 -7.39 16.61
N PHE A 102 -11.19 -8.19 17.54
CA PHE A 102 -11.68 -9.54 17.26
C PHE A 102 -12.83 -9.55 16.24
N GLY A 103 -13.81 -8.68 16.43
CA GLY A 103 -14.95 -8.56 15.49
C GLY A 103 -14.51 -8.05 14.11
N LEU A 104 -13.63 -7.02 14.09
CA LEU A 104 -13.08 -6.46 12.87
C LEU A 104 -12.24 -7.48 12.10
N ALA A 105 -11.38 -8.25 12.77
CA ALA A 105 -10.57 -9.26 12.11
C ALA A 105 -11.42 -10.37 11.46
N LYS A 106 -12.53 -10.78 12.08
CA LYS A 106 -13.46 -11.73 11.43
C LYS A 106 -14.12 -11.13 10.19
N ARG A 107 -14.50 -9.87 10.24
CA ARG A 107 -15.04 -9.17 9.07
C ARG A 107 -13.97 -9.03 7.97
N THR A 108 -12.76 -8.63 8.32
CA THR A 108 -11.61 -8.56 7.40
C THR A 108 -11.45 -9.87 6.62
N ARG A 109 -11.43 -11.01 7.33
CA ARG A 109 -11.37 -12.32 6.69
C ARG A 109 -12.53 -12.54 5.73
N SER A 110 -13.76 -12.31 6.18
CA SER A 110 -14.96 -12.53 5.36
C SER A 110 -14.94 -11.70 4.07
N GLU A 111 -14.45 -10.47 4.13
CA GLU A 111 -14.36 -9.60 2.95
C GLU A 111 -13.28 -10.09 1.98
N PHE A 112 -12.12 -10.54 2.46
CA PHE A 112 -11.09 -11.12 1.59
C PHE A 112 -11.53 -12.46 0.99
N GLU A 113 -12.20 -13.33 1.77
CA GLU A 113 -12.79 -14.59 1.27
C GLU A 113 -13.82 -14.31 0.16
N GLU A 114 -14.67 -13.29 0.33
CA GLU A 114 -15.66 -12.89 -0.66
C GLU A 114 -15.00 -12.29 -1.91
N ALA A 115 -13.97 -11.47 -1.77
CA ALA A 115 -13.21 -10.94 -2.90
C ALA A 115 -12.63 -12.08 -3.76
N VAL A 116 -12.03 -13.09 -3.14
CA VAL A 116 -11.48 -14.28 -3.83
C VAL A 116 -12.61 -15.14 -4.43
N ARG A 117 -13.75 -15.27 -3.76
CA ARG A 117 -14.91 -16.01 -4.27
C ARG A 117 -15.47 -15.37 -5.55
N ILE A 118 -15.55 -14.04 -5.60
CA ILE A 118 -16.05 -13.28 -6.76
C ILE A 118 -15.07 -13.38 -7.92
N ASP A 119 -13.78 -13.17 -7.66
CA ASP A 119 -12.73 -13.30 -8.66
C ASP A 119 -11.55 -14.12 -8.13
N PRO A 120 -11.53 -15.44 -8.40
CA PRO A 120 -10.44 -16.34 -7.97
C PRO A 120 -9.08 -16.06 -8.64
N ARG A 121 -9.03 -15.15 -9.60
CA ARG A 121 -7.80 -14.71 -10.27
C ARG A 121 -7.32 -13.34 -9.81
N ASN A 122 -8.02 -12.70 -8.91
CA ASN A 122 -7.58 -11.43 -8.32
C ASN A 122 -6.36 -11.67 -7.42
N VAL A 123 -5.16 -11.41 -7.95
CA VAL A 123 -3.88 -11.62 -7.27
C VAL A 123 -3.81 -10.85 -5.96
N GLU A 124 -4.27 -9.59 -5.95
CA GLU A 124 -4.25 -8.76 -4.75
C GLU A 124 -5.17 -9.31 -3.65
N ALA A 125 -6.35 -9.84 -4.02
CA ALA A 125 -7.28 -10.46 -3.07
C ALA A 125 -6.69 -11.76 -2.50
N LEU A 126 -6.09 -12.61 -3.36
CA LEU A 126 -5.39 -13.82 -2.93
C LEU A 126 -4.23 -13.50 -1.99
N THR A 127 -3.38 -12.52 -2.35
CA THR A 127 -2.25 -12.11 -1.52
C THR A 127 -2.73 -11.56 -0.17
N SER A 128 -3.76 -10.71 -0.15
CA SER A 128 -4.32 -10.16 1.09
C SER A 128 -4.93 -11.26 1.98
N LEU A 129 -5.63 -12.23 1.39
CA LEU A 129 -6.20 -13.37 2.13
C LEU A 129 -5.10 -14.30 2.66
N GLY A 130 -4.08 -14.59 1.86
CA GLY A 130 -2.92 -15.39 2.26
C GLY A 130 -2.16 -14.77 3.44
N GLU A 131 -1.93 -13.46 3.37
CA GLU A 131 -1.32 -12.70 4.47
C GLU A 131 -2.19 -12.69 5.72
N PHE A 132 -3.51 -12.52 5.57
CA PHE A 132 -4.43 -12.63 6.69
C PHE A 132 -4.32 -14.00 7.36
N TYR A 133 -4.41 -15.10 6.59
CA TYR A 133 -4.32 -16.45 7.15
C TYR A 133 -2.97 -16.72 7.82
N ARG A 134 -1.89 -16.21 7.26
CA ARG A 134 -0.56 -16.36 7.84
C ARG A 134 -0.41 -15.61 9.16
N GLN A 135 -0.94 -14.38 9.27
CA GLN A 135 -0.68 -13.50 10.42
C GLN A 135 -1.72 -13.64 11.53
N ALA A 136 -2.99 -13.87 11.17
CA ALA A 136 -4.08 -13.84 12.13
C ALA A 136 -4.07 -15.07 13.04
N PRO A 137 -4.42 -14.91 14.33
CA PRO A 137 -4.61 -16.04 15.24
C PRO A 137 -5.72 -16.98 14.76
N GLY A 138 -5.60 -18.26 15.06
CA GLY A 138 -6.62 -19.28 14.72
C GLY A 138 -8.02 -18.97 15.22
N ILE A 139 -8.15 -18.27 16.36
CA ILE A 139 -9.44 -17.87 16.94
C ILE A 139 -10.25 -16.93 16.04
N VAL A 140 -9.59 -16.16 15.16
CA VAL A 140 -10.24 -15.32 14.14
C VAL A 140 -10.20 -15.96 12.76
N GLY A 141 -9.73 -17.20 12.66
CA GLY A 141 -9.75 -18.00 11.46
C GLY A 141 -8.45 -18.00 10.67
N GLY A 142 -7.34 -17.48 11.21
CA GLY A 142 -6.00 -17.64 10.65
C GLY A 142 -5.54 -19.10 10.69
N GLY A 143 -4.45 -19.39 9.99
CA GLY A 143 -3.83 -20.73 9.97
C GLY A 143 -2.85 -20.87 8.81
N THR A 144 -1.69 -21.44 9.11
CA THR A 144 -0.61 -21.65 8.14
C THR A 144 -1.04 -22.55 6.98
N ASP A 145 -1.83 -23.59 7.26
CA ASP A 145 -2.32 -24.51 6.23
C ASP A 145 -3.19 -23.77 5.20
N LYS A 146 -4.07 -22.88 5.68
CA LYS A 146 -4.89 -22.04 4.80
C LYS A 146 -4.04 -21.08 3.96
N ALA A 147 -3.02 -20.47 4.57
CA ALA A 147 -2.08 -19.63 3.83
C ALA A 147 -1.35 -20.42 2.73
N GLN A 148 -0.99 -21.68 3.00
CA GLN A 148 -0.37 -22.56 2.03
C GLN A 148 -1.33 -22.95 0.88
N GLU A 149 -2.63 -23.12 1.17
CA GLU A 149 -3.66 -23.33 0.15
C GLU A 149 -3.78 -22.11 -0.78
N ILE A 150 -3.74 -20.89 -0.23
CA ILE A 150 -3.73 -19.67 -1.04
C ILE A 150 -2.45 -19.58 -1.89
N ALA A 151 -1.27 -19.90 -1.34
CA ALA A 151 -0.05 -19.96 -2.13
C ALA A 151 -0.18 -20.93 -3.33
N SER A 152 -0.87 -22.06 -3.13
CA SER A 152 -1.14 -23.03 -4.21
C SER A 152 -2.17 -22.52 -5.24
N GLN A 153 -3.04 -21.59 -4.87
CA GLN A 153 -3.91 -20.88 -5.82
C GLN A 153 -3.14 -19.83 -6.61
N LEU A 154 -2.27 -19.08 -5.93
CA LEU A 154 -1.39 -18.09 -6.55
C LEU A 154 -0.46 -18.71 -7.60
N ASP A 155 0.05 -19.93 -7.41
CA ASP A 155 0.88 -20.64 -8.42
C ASP A 155 0.26 -20.64 -9.83
N LYS A 156 -1.06 -20.62 -9.90
CA LYS A 156 -1.79 -20.73 -11.18
C LYS A 156 -1.98 -19.39 -11.88
N VAL A 157 -1.81 -18.28 -11.14
CA VAL A 157 -2.11 -16.92 -11.65
C VAL A 157 -0.93 -15.98 -11.53
N ASP A 158 -0.12 -16.14 -10.50
CA ASP A 158 1.09 -15.36 -10.22
C ASP A 158 2.09 -16.16 -9.37
N PRO A 159 2.96 -16.97 -10.02
CA PRO A 159 3.95 -17.79 -9.30
C PRO A 159 4.92 -16.98 -8.42
N ALA A 160 5.23 -15.73 -8.79
CA ALA A 160 6.10 -14.86 -8.00
C ALA A 160 5.48 -14.57 -6.63
N SER A 161 4.22 -14.10 -6.59
CA SER A 161 3.48 -13.88 -5.35
C SER A 161 3.29 -15.19 -4.53
N ALA A 162 3.18 -16.35 -5.21
CA ALA A 162 3.13 -17.64 -4.52
C ALA A 162 4.43 -17.94 -3.77
N HIS A 163 5.58 -17.72 -4.40
CA HIS A 163 6.89 -17.90 -3.78
C HIS A 163 7.10 -16.89 -2.63
N GLU A 164 6.73 -15.61 -2.81
CA GLU A 164 6.80 -14.62 -1.75
C GLU A 164 5.99 -15.05 -0.51
N LEU A 165 4.75 -15.50 -0.69
CA LEU A 165 3.90 -15.97 0.41
C LEU A 165 4.50 -17.19 1.11
N ARG A 166 5.04 -18.16 0.36
CA ARG A 166 5.74 -19.34 0.94
C ARG A 166 6.99 -18.92 1.71
N GLY A 167 7.75 -17.98 1.18
CA GLY A 167 8.90 -17.40 1.86
C GLY A 167 8.53 -16.85 3.23
N LYS A 168 7.47 -16.04 3.29
CA LYS A 168 6.92 -15.48 4.54
C LYS A 168 6.40 -16.57 5.50
N ILE A 169 5.75 -17.61 4.98
CA ILE A 169 5.30 -18.75 5.79
C ILE A 169 6.51 -19.50 6.39
N ALA A 170 7.52 -19.80 5.58
CA ALA A 170 8.74 -20.48 6.03
C ALA A 170 9.50 -19.63 7.08
N GLU A 171 9.55 -18.32 6.89
CA GLU A 171 10.14 -17.38 7.85
C GLU A 171 9.41 -17.42 9.21
N GLN A 172 8.08 -17.42 9.22
CA GLN A 172 7.27 -17.56 10.43
C GLN A 172 7.53 -18.89 11.15
N GLN A 173 7.74 -19.95 10.39
CA GLN A 173 8.12 -21.27 10.90
C GLN A 173 9.61 -21.37 11.32
N LYS A 174 10.37 -20.28 11.18
CA LYS A 174 11.81 -20.20 11.45
C LYS A 174 12.66 -21.10 10.55
N ASN A 175 12.12 -21.55 9.43
CA ASN A 175 12.87 -22.27 8.39
C ASN A 175 13.50 -21.25 7.42
N TYR A 176 14.55 -20.57 7.88
CA TYR A 176 15.16 -19.47 7.16
C TYR A 176 15.84 -19.88 5.86
N THR A 177 16.34 -21.12 5.78
CA THR A 177 16.93 -21.64 4.55
C THR A 177 15.88 -21.80 3.46
N LEU A 178 14.71 -22.37 3.82
CA LEU A 178 13.60 -22.49 2.89
C LEU A 178 13.06 -21.10 2.52
N ALA A 179 12.90 -20.19 3.49
CA ALA A 179 12.44 -18.83 3.25
C ALA A 179 13.32 -18.11 2.23
N GLU A 180 14.64 -18.13 2.42
CA GLU A 180 15.58 -17.52 1.48
C GLU A 180 15.50 -18.16 0.09
N GLY A 181 15.31 -19.48 0.03
CA GLY A 181 15.12 -20.22 -1.23
C GLY A 181 13.87 -19.77 -1.97
N GLU A 182 12.74 -19.62 -1.28
CA GLU A 182 11.48 -19.16 -1.84
C GLU A 182 11.58 -17.72 -2.36
N TYR A 183 12.19 -16.79 -1.63
CA TYR A 183 12.42 -15.41 -2.10
C TYR A 183 13.34 -15.36 -3.35
N LYS A 184 14.29 -16.26 -3.47
CA LYS A 184 15.09 -16.39 -4.70
C LYS A 184 14.30 -16.96 -5.88
N GLN A 185 13.34 -17.85 -5.63
CA GLN A 185 12.41 -18.31 -6.66
C GLN A 185 11.43 -17.21 -7.09
N ASP A 186 10.97 -16.35 -6.16
CA ASP A 186 10.21 -15.16 -6.50
C ASP A 186 10.99 -14.28 -7.52
N ILE A 187 12.24 -13.96 -7.24
CA ILE A 187 13.08 -13.18 -8.18
C ILE A 187 13.13 -13.83 -9.58
N ALA A 188 13.26 -15.15 -9.62
CA ALA A 188 13.38 -15.90 -10.88
C ALA A 188 12.05 -16.00 -11.65
N ALA A 189 10.93 -16.05 -10.93
CA ALA A 189 9.59 -16.17 -11.51
C ALA A 189 8.97 -14.80 -11.86
N ASN A 190 9.48 -13.72 -11.26
CA ASN A 190 8.88 -12.40 -11.36
C ASN A 190 9.24 -11.73 -12.71
N PRO A 191 8.26 -11.33 -13.52
CA PRO A 191 8.52 -10.55 -14.73
C PRO A 191 9.14 -9.16 -14.43
N HIS A 192 9.06 -8.73 -13.18
CA HIS A 192 9.61 -7.49 -12.63
C HIS A 192 10.55 -7.81 -11.46
N PRO A 193 11.79 -8.28 -11.69
CA PRO A 193 12.66 -8.83 -10.65
C PRO A 193 12.96 -7.89 -9.47
N ALA A 194 12.80 -6.58 -9.67
CA ALA A 194 12.96 -5.59 -8.59
C ALA A 194 12.05 -5.88 -7.39
N PHE A 195 10.82 -6.36 -7.61
CA PHE A 195 9.91 -6.73 -6.52
C PHE A 195 10.46 -7.89 -5.70
N GLY A 196 10.93 -8.95 -6.34
CA GLY A 196 11.53 -10.09 -5.66
C GLY A 196 12.81 -9.72 -4.91
N TRP A 197 13.67 -8.85 -5.48
CA TRP A 197 14.84 -8.31 -4.77
C TRP A 197 14.43 -7.50 -3.54
N ASN A 198 13.36 -6.71 -3.62
CA ASN A 198 12.84 -5.96 -2.49
C ASN A 198 12.29 -6.90 -1.39
N ALA A 199 11.56 -7.94 -1.77
CA ALA A 199 11.05 -8.96 -0.83
C ALA A 199 12.20 -9.68 -0.10
N LEU A 200 13.25 -10.10 -0.84
CA LEU A 200 14.46 -10.71 -0.28
C LEU A 200 15.22 -9.73 0.62
N GLY A 201 15.31 -8.46 0.24
CA GLY A 201 15.89 -7.40 1.08
C GLY A 201 15.17 -7.25 2.41
N GLY A 202 13.84 -7.25 2.39
CA GLY A 202 13.02 -7.22 3.59
C GLY A 202 13.22 -8.45 4.49
N PHE A 203 13.39 -9.64 3.91
CA PHE A 203 13.79 -10.82 4.65
C PHE A 203 15.15 -10.64 5.35
N TYR A 204 16.16 -10.14 4.63
CA TYR A 204 17.48 -9.89 5.23
C TYR A 204 17.42 -8.81 6.32
N LEU A 205 16.61 -7.75 6.14
CA LEU A 205 16.36 -6.73 7.16
C LEU A 205 15.83 -7.35 8.46
N ARG A 206 14.75 -8.14 8.38
CA ARG A 206 14.16 -8.82 9.55
C ARG A 206 15.13 -9.80 10.22
N ARG A 207 16.10 -10.32 9.47
CA ARG A 207 17.18 -11.18 9.97
C ARG A 207 18.42 -10.42 10.43
N GLN A 208 18.42 -9.08 10.34
CA GLN A 208 19.57 -8.21 10.65
C GLN A 208 20.81 -8.53 9.81
N ARG A 209 20.61 -9.12 8.63
CA ARG A 209 21.66 -9.42 7.65
C ARG A 209 21.84 -8.20 6.74
N TYR A 210 22.36 -7.12 7.33
CA TYR A 210 22.36 -5.80 6.69
C TYR A 210 23.22 -5.73 5.41
N ALA A 211 24.35 -6.45 5.35
CA ALA A 211 25.19 -6.46 4.15
C ALA A 211 24.46 -7.09 2.95
N GLU A 212 23.73 -8.19 3.18
CA GLU A 212 22.93 -8.84 2.14
C GLU A 212 21.70 -8.00 1.78
N MET A 213 21.10 -7.31 2.76
CA MET A 213 20.01 -6.35 2.49
C MET A 213 20.51 -5.22 1.59
N GLU A 214 21.65 -4.59 1.90
CA GLU A 214 22.22 -3.53 1.07
C GLU A 214 22.55 -4.03 -0.35
N SER A 215 23.07 -5.24 -0.49
CA SER A 215 23.29 -5.88 -1.79
C SER A 215 21.96 -6.08 -2.55
N ALA A 216 20.90 -6.50 -1.86
CA ALA A 216 19.57 -6.62 -2.48
C ALA A 216 19.04 -5.25 -2.93
N MET A 217 19.24 -4.17 -2.15
CA MET A 217 18.84 -2.82 -2.55
C MET A 217 19.58 -2.33 -3.81
N HIS A 218 20.87 -2.65 -3.96
CA HIS A 218 21.58 -2.36 -5.21
C HIS A 218 20.99 -3.12 -6.42
N ASN A 219 20.55 -4.36 -6.21
CA ASN A 219 19.85 -5.11 -7.28
C ASN A 219 18.47 -4.51 -7.56
N VAL A 220 17.73 -4.01 -6.56
CA VAL A 220 16.50 -3.24 -6.79
C VAL A 220 16.78 -2.06 -7.70
N VAL A 221 17.77 -1.21 -7.37
CA VAL A 221 18.13 -0.05 -8.19
C VAL A 221 18.41 -0.45 -9.64
N SER A 222 19.30 -1.44 -9.83
CA SER A 222 19.73 -1.84 -11.18
C SER A 222 18.60 -2.41 -12.04
N THR A 223 17.64 -3.12 -11.42
CA THR A 223 16.53 -3.74 -12.13
C THR A 223 15.32 -2.80 -12.30
N ALA A 224 15.10 -1.86 -11.36
CA ALA A 224 14.01 -0.90 -11.43
C ALA A 224 14.24 0.21 -12.46
N LEU A 225 15.49 0.59 -12.73
CA LEU A 225 15.85 1.68 -13.67
C LEU A 225 15.25 1.52 -15.08
N HIS A 226 15.01 0.29 -15.51
CA HIS A 226 14.49 -0.02 -16.84
C HIS A 226 13.03 -0.47 -16.84
N ASP A 227 12.38 -0.49 -15.67
CA ASP A 227 11.01 -0.99 -15.50
C ASP A 227 10.12 0.05 -14.82
N ARG A 228 9.27 0.70 -15.62
CA ARG A 228 8.32 1.69 -15.08
C ARG A 228 7.34 1.13 -14.04
N ARG A 229 7.04 -0.17 -14.08
CA ARG A 229 6.14 -0.81 -13.10
C ARG A 229 6.83 -1.01 -11.75
N ALA A 230 8.15 -1.10 -11.76
CA ALA A 230 8.94 -1.27 -10.55
C ALA A 230 9.26 0.05 -9.82
N ALA A 231 8.75 1.19 -10.26
CA ALA A 231 9.03 2.48 -9.61
C ALA A 231 8.64 2.48 -8.13
N VAL A 232 7.51 1.86 -7.75
CA VAL A 232 7.06 1.73 -6.35
C VAL A 232 8.10 1.05 -5.47
N VAL A 233 8.89 0.13 -6.02
CA VAL A 233 9.91 -0.62 -5.26
C VAL A 233 11.05 0.28 -4.80
N LEU A 234 11.32 1.40 -5.49
CA LEU A 234 12.30 2.39 -5.03
C LEU A 234 11.86 3.03 -3.70
N TYR A 235 10.56 3.33 -3.57
CA TYR A 235 9.98 3.82 -2.33
C TYR A 235 10.06 2.79 -1.18
N ASP A 236 9.81 1.52 -1.48
CA ASP A 236 9.88 0.44 -0.49
C ASP A 236 11.32 0.17 -0.06
N ALA A 237 12.27 0.15 -1.02
CA ALA A 237 13.69 -0.01 -0.75
C ALA A 237 14.24 1.13 0.13
N ALA A 238 13.82 2.37 -0.15
CA ALA A 238 14.14 3.51 0.72
C ALA A 238 13.57 3.28 2.14
N GLY A 239 12.33 2.77 2.24
CA GLY A 239 11.71 2.41 3.52
C GLY A 239 12.54 1.40 4.32
N GLN A 240 13.05 0.35 3.67
CA GLN A 240 13.91 -0.66 4.31
C GLN A 240 15.24 -0.06 4.81
N LEU A 241 15.87 0.80 4.03
CA LEU A 241 17.09 1.49 4.44
C LEU A 241 16.85 2.43 5.64
N ILE A 242 15.72 3.15 5.65
CA ILE A 242 15.31 4.01 6.77
C ILE A 242 15.08 3.18 8.03
N GLU A 243 14.35 2.07 7.94
CA GLU A 243 14.10 1.16 9.06
C GLU A 243 15.39 0.56 9.61
N ALA A 244 16.28 0.13 8.74
CA ALA A 244 17.60 -0.38 9.10
C ALA A 244 18.54 0.70 9.67
N LYS A 245 18.20 1.98 9.52
CA LYS A 245 19.10 3.13 9.81
C LYS A 245 20.42 3.03 9.03
N ARG A 246 20.35 2.60 7.78
CA ARG A 246 21.50 2.38 6.90
C ARG A 246 21.38 3.29 5.69
N ASP A 247 22.53 3.71 5.20
CA ASP A 247 22.72 4.53 3.99
C ASP A 247 21.58 5.56 3.73
N PRO A 248 21.44 6.59 4.60
CA PRO A 248 20.38 7.59 4.44
C PRO A 248 20.52 8.40 3.15
N ALA A 249 21.74 8.46 2.57
CA ALA A 249 21.96 9.12 1.29
C ALA A 249 21.35 8.32 0.15
N LEU A 250 21.56 7.00 0.11
CA LEU A 250 20.92 6.12 -0.87
C LEU A 250 19.39 6.15 -0.70
N ALA A 251 18.89 6.07 0.54
CA ALA A 251 17.45 6.17 0.80
C ALA A 251 16.84 7.49 0.27
N ALA A 252 17.54 8.62 0.43
CA ALA A 252 17.10 9.89 -0.11
C ALA A 252 17.09 9.88 -1.64
N ASN A 253 18.15 9.36 -2.28
CA ASN A 253 18.22 9.27 -3.75
C ASN A 253 17.09 8.39 -4.32
N LEU A 254 16.79 7.25 -3.68
CA LEU A 254 15.68 6.39 -4.11
C LEU A 254 14.32 7.08 -4.04
N LEU A 255 14.08 7.89 -3.01
CA LEU A 255 12.86 8.69 -2.92
C LEU A 255 12.85 9.84 -3.95
N ASP A 256 13.98 10.50 -4.20
CA ASP A 256 14.12 11.51 -5.24
C ASP A 256 13.83 10.89 -6.63
N ASP A 257 14.39 9.71 -6.93
CA ASP A 257 14.15 8.98 -8.18
C ASP A 257 12.67 8.56 -8.33
N TYR A 258 12.07 8.05 -7.25
CA TYR A 258 10.63 7.75 -7.24
C TYR A 258 9.80 9.00 -7.52
N LEU A 259 10.05 10.11 -6.82
CA LEU A 259 9.29 11.34 -6.93
C LEU A 259 9.47 12.04 -8.28
N SER A 260 10.65 11.96 -8.90
CA SER A 260 10.90 12.52 -10.23
C SER A 260 10.39 11.62 -11.36
N GLY A 261 10.22 10.32 -11.13
CA GLY A 261 9.74 9.37 -12.10
C GLY A 261 8.29 9.62 -12.54
N PRO A 262 7.89 9.14 -13.72
CA PRO A 262 6.55 9.35 -14.26
C PRO A 262 5.49 8.44 -13.63
N SER A 263 5.90 7.33 -13.01
CA SER A 263 5.00 6.31 -12.47
C SER A 263 4.90 6.46 -10.96
N LYS A 264 3.71 6.83 -10.49
CA LYS A 264 3.34 6.86 -9.08
C LYS A 264 2.24 5.84 -8.83
N THR A 265 2.10 5.37 -7.61
CA THR A 265 1.04 4.45 -7.20
C THR A 265 0.43 4.87 -5.87
N GLU A 266 -0.79 4.41 -5.60
CA GLU A 266 -1.45 4.70 -4.33
C GLU A 266 -0.84 3.94 -3.14
N GLU A 267 -0.10 2.84 -3.41
CA GLU A 267 0.65 2.10 -2.40
C GLU A 267 1.85 2.87 -1.88
N ALA A 268 2.36 3.80 -2.70
CA ALA A 268 3.47 4.68 -2.36
C ALA A 268 3.10 6.16 -2.61
N PRO A 269 2.13 6.73 -1.87
CA PRO A 269 1.63 8.07 -2.17
C PRO A 269 2.74 9.12 -2.16
N ALA A 270 2.77 9.99 -3.17
CA ALA A 270 3.82 10.98 -3.32
C ALA A 270 3.95 11.90 -2.09
N PHE A 271 2.84 12.24 -1.42
CA PHE A 271 2.91 13.05 -0.21
C PHE A 271 3.62 12.34 0.95
N ILE A 272 3.50 10.99 1.06
CA ILE A 272 4.25 10.22 2.06
C ILE A 272 5.72 10.12 1.67
N ALA A 273 6.02 9.94 0.37
CA ALA A 273 7.40 9.93 -0.12
C ALA A 273 8.10 11.27 0.16
N HIS A 274 7.46 12.40 -0.12
CA HIS A 274 7.95 13.73 0.24
C HIS A 274 8.18 13.89 1.76
N LEU A 275 7.28 13.40 2.60
CA LEU A 275 7.46 13.44 4.05
C LEU A 275 8.66 12.60 4.53
N ARG A 276 8.84 11.38 3.96
CA ARG A 276 10.01 10.53 4.26
C ARG A 276 11.30 11.23 3.84
N LEU A 277 11.29 11.82 2.64
CA LEU A 277 12.44 12.57 2.11
C LEU A 277 12.74 13.81 2.97
N ALA A 278 11.72 14.55 3.41
CA ALA A 278 11.91 15.68 4.33
C ALA A 278 12.64 15.27 5.62
N ARG A 279 12.23 14.15 6.22
CA ARG A 279 12.88 13.60 7.42
C ARG A 279 14.34 13.22 7.16
N LEU A 280 14.63 12.59 6.03
CA LEU A 280 16.00 12.25 5.63
C LEU A 280 16.87 13.48 5.38
N LYS A 281 16.37 14.47 4.63
CA LYS A 281 17.11 15.73 4.37
C LYS A 281 17.40 16.47 5.69
N GLN A 282 16.49 16.45 6.65
CA GLN A 282 16.75 17.01 7.99
C GLN A 282 17.86 16.24 8.73
N GLN A 283 17.84 14.89 8.69
CA GLN A 283 18.89 14.05 9.29
C GLN A 283 20.26 14.26 8.63
N LEU A 284 20.27 14.51 7.32
CA LEU A 284 21.48 14.79 6.55
C LEU A 284 21.99 16.23 6.70
N GLY A 285 21.32 17.07 7.51
CA GLY A 285 21.74 18.44 7.79
C GLY A 285 21.35 19.45 6.72
N ASP A 286 20.35 19.16 5.87
CA ASP A 286 19.78 20.10 4.90
C ASP A 286 18.33 20.48 5.27
N PRO A 287 18.17 21.42 6.25
CA PRO A 287 16.83 21.85 6.69
C PRO A 287 16.08 22.61 5.60
N ALA A 288 16.78 23.26 4.65
CA ALA A 288 16.14 23.97 3.56
C ALA A 288 15.48 23.00 2.57
N ALA A 289 16.16 21.91 2.23
CA ALA A 289 15.54 20.84 1.43
C ALA A 289 14.39 20.16 2.20
N ALA A 290 14.57 19.88 3.49
CA ALA A 290 13.52 19.29 4.33
C ALA A 290 12.25 20.16 4.33
N ALA A 291 12.38 21.48 4.41
CA ALA A 291 11.26 22.42 4.35
C ALA A 291 10.54 22.38 2.99
N ARG A 292 11.29 22.31 1.87
CA ARG A 292 10.72 22.19 0.53
C ARG A 292 9.91 20.90 0.37
N GLU A 293 10.48 19.79 0.81
CA GLU A 293 9.82 18.49 0.74
C GLU A 293 8.55 18.42 1.62
N ARG A 294 8.61 19.01 2.82
CA ARG A 294 7.42 19.15 3.67
C ARG A 294 6.33 19.98 3.01
N ALA A 295 6.69 21.10 2.38
CA ALA A 295 5.73 21.94 1.67
C ALA A 295 5.09 21.21 0.48
N ALA A 296 5.88 20.41 -0.27
CA ALA A 296 5.37 19.58 -1.35
C ALA A 296 4.38 18.52 -0.83
N ALA A 297 4.68 17.86 0.29
CA ALA A 297 3.76 16.90 0.91
C ALA A 297 2.43 17.56 1.31
N LEU A 298 2.46 18.75 1.93
CA LEU A 298 1.26 19.47 2.32
C LEU A 298 0.44 19.98 1.13
N ALA A 299 1.08 20.29 0.01
CA ALA A 299 0.39 20.70 -1.22
C ALA A 299 -0.40 19.55 -1.87
N LEU A 300 -0.04 18.30 -1.60
CA LEU A 300 -0.70 17.11 -2.13
C LEU A 300 -1.77 16.54 -1.18
N ALA A 301 -1.55 16.68 0.14
CA ALA A 301 -2.40 16.15 1.20
C ALA A 301 -2.30 17.07 2.44
N HIS A 302 -3.03 18.20 2.40
CA HIS A 302 -2.98 19.23 3.45
C HIS A 302 -3.33 18.67 4.84
N ASP A 303 -4.36 17.80 4.90
CA ASP A 303 -4.88 17.26 6.16
C ASP A 303 -4.17 15.96 6.60
N TYR A 304 -3.09 15.55 5.93
CA TYR A 304 -2.32 14.38 6.36
C TYR A 304 -1.55 14.70 7.65
N LYS A 305 -2.05 14.21 8.75
CA LYS A 305 -1.58 14.53 10.10
C LYS A 305 -0.08 14.33 10.31
N PRO A 306 0.56 13.23 9.88
CA PRO A 306 2.00 13.06 10.06
C PRO A 306 2.87 14.13 9.39
N THR A 307 2.38 14.81 8.34
CA THR A 307 3.08 15.94 7.71
C THR A 307 2.84 17.23 8.48
N GLN A 308 1.64 17.42 9.02
CA GLN A 308 1.34 18.58 9.87
C GLN A 308 2.16 18.54 11.17
N ASP A 309 2.29 17.34 11.78
CA ASP A 309 3.04 17.12 13.02
C ASP A 309 4.57 17.15 12.80
N PHE A 310 5.08 17.11 11.56
CA PHE A 310 6.49 17.24 11.27
C PHE A 310 6.96 18.68 11.55
N PRO A 311 7.97 18.88 12.44
CA PRO A 311 8.33 20.22 12.90
C PRO A 311 8.82 21.12 11.74
N PRO A 312 8.47 22.41 11.74
CA PRO A 312 9.03 23.37 10.80
C PRO A 312 10.55 23.53 11.00
N PRO A 313 11.29 23.99 9.99
CA PRO A 313 12.76 24.08 10.01
C PRO A 313 13.33 24.91 11.16
N ASP A 314 12.55 25.86 11.70
CA ASP A 314 12.94 26.75 12.79
C ASP A 314 12.56 26.20 14.19
N ALA A 315 12.01 25.00 14.27
CA ALA A 315 11.66 24.38 15.54
C ALA A 315 12.92 24.03 16.35
N THR A 316 12.96 24.48 17.60
CA THR A 316 14.06 24.14 18.51
C THR A 316 14.12 22.64 18.76
N PRO A 317 15.33 22.06 19.07
CA PRO A 317 15.51 20.61 19.26
C PRO A 317 14.59 19.94 20.29
N GLN A 318 13.90 20.70 21.12
CA GLN A 318 12.91 20.19 22.08
C GLN A 318 11.57 19.81 21.43
N GLN A 319 11.21 20.38 20.27
CA GLN A 319 9.96 20.10 19.56
C GLN A 319 10.08 18.92 18.57
N ALA A 320 11.31 18.46 18.29
CA ALA A 320 11.60 17.36 17.39
C ALA A 320 11.61 15.95 18.06
N ARG A 321 11.15 15.82 19.30
CA ARG A 321 11.22 14.58 20.10
C ARG A 321 9.90 13.85 20.29
N TYR A 322 8.92 14.01 19.37
CA TYR A 322 7.69 13.24 19.44
C TYR A 322 7.39 12.54 18.12
#